data_8425564faea080e2ab069a6972ef5f11
#
_entry.id   8425564faea080e2ab069a6972ef5f11
#
_cell.length_a   1.000
_cell.length_b   1.000
_cell.length_c   1.000
_cell.angle_alpha   90.00
_cell.angle_beta   90.00
_cell.angle_gamma   90.00
#
_symmetry.space_group_name_H-M   'P 1'
#
loop_
_entity.id
_entity.type
_entity.pdbx_description
1 polymer ?
#
loop_
_entity_poly.entity_id
_entity_poly.type
_entity_poly.pdbx_seq_one_letter_code
_entity_poly.pdbx_strand_id
1 'polypeptide(L)'
;MRLAKPDGLIFVSTLSIDGFDLQVLWDESSQIYSPSHINFLAVKGFKELFRRAGLVKIWVTTPGKLDVDIVRNASLKNPNLLKDNRFLQHMIADESTADTLQKFLSENQLSSHAWVIGKKV
;
A
#
# COMPACT_ATOMS: atom_id res chain seq x y z
N MET A 1 10.59 12.94 -17.17
CA MET A 1 9.39 13.54 -17.81
C MET A 1 9.57 13.86 -19.31
N ARG A 2 10.75 13.62 -19.82
CA ARG A 2 11.07 13.87 -21.25
C ARG A 2 10.23 13.05 -22.23
N LEU A 3 9.90 11.80 -21.86
CA LEU A 3 9.18 10.87 -22.73
C LEU A 3 7.67 11.10 -22.78
N ALA A 4 7.10 11.86 -21.86
CA ALA A 4 5.68 12.14 -21.86
C ALA A 4 5.38 13.41 -22.68
N LYS A 5 4.35 13.32 -23.51
CA LYS A 5 3.85 14.50 -24.28
C LYS A 5 3.15 15.48 -23.34
N PRO A 6 3.05 16.76 -23.75
CA PRO A 6 2.15 17.71 -23.05
C PRO A 6 0.74 17.13 -22.95
N ASP A 7 0.06 17.37 -21.83
CA ASP A 7 -1.24 16.80 -21.46
C ASP A 7 -1.26 15.27 -21.28
N GLY A 8 -0.14 14.60 -21.44
CA GLY A 8 -0.01 13.16 -21.19
C GLY A 8 -0.17 12.82 -19.71
N LEU A 9 -0.67 11.62 -19.46
CA LEU A 9 -0.78 11.07 -18.10
C LEU A 9 0.41 10.19 -17.78
N ILE A 10 0.89 10.33 -16.53
CA ILE A 10 1.88 9.45 -15.94
C ILE A 10 1.15 8.58 -14.92
N PHE A 11 1.28 7.28 -15.08
CA PHE A 11 0.69 6.29 -14.18
C PHE A 11 1.80 5.44 -13.55
N VAL A 12 1.77 5.31 -12.24
CA VAL A 12 2.69 4.45 -11.48
C VAL A 12 1.88 3.53 -10.58
N SER A 13 2.16 2.24 -10.63
CA SER A 13 1.66 1.24 -9.71
C SER A 13 2.81 0.80 -8.80
N THR A 14 2.64 0.91 -7.49
CA THR A 14 3.71 0.68 -6.53
C THR A 14 3.16 0.35 -5.14
N LEU A 15 4.03 0.36 -4.13
CA LEU A 15 3.66 0.14 -2.72
C LEU A 15 3.64 1.47 -1.96
N SER A 16 2.65 1.62 -1.08
CA SER A 16 2.63 2.67 -0.06
C SER A 16 3.13 2.11 1.26
N ILE A 17 4.12 2.74 1.88
CA ILE A 17 4.68 2.28 3.15
C ILE A 17 3.65 2.34 4.30
N ASP A 18 2.63 3.18 4.19
CA ASP A 18 1.54 3.25 5.17
C ASP A 18 0.53 2.10 5.02
N GLY A 19 0.72 1.21 4.05
CA GLY A 19 -0.15 0.07 3.84
C GLY A 19 -0.19 -0.87 5.04
N PHE A 20 -1.36 -1.43 5.30
CA PHE A 20 -1.64 -2.25 6.48
C PHE A 20 -0.68 -3.43 6.63
N ASP A 21 -0.47 -4.21 5.58
CA ASP A 21 0.40 -5.38 5.64
C ASP A 21 1.86 -4.98 5.93
N LEU A 22 2.34 -3.89 5.33
CA LEU A 22 3.68 -3.39 5.57
C LEU A 22 3.85 -2.86 6.99
N GLN A 23 2.86 -2.16 7.52
CA GLN A 23 2.91 -1.63 8.89
C GLN A 23 2.81 -2.74 9.95
N VAL A 24 2.00 -3.76 9.72
CA VAL A 24 1.83 -4.86 10.66
C VAL A 24 3.02 -5.81 10.64
N LEU A 25 3.49 -6.17 9.46
CA LEU A 25 4.59 -7.13 9.31
C LEU A 25 5.96 -6.51 9.45
N TRP A 26 6.12 -5.27 9.00
CA TRP A 26 7.37 -4.50 8.99
C TRP A 26 8.55 -5.34 8.50
N ASP A 27 9.52 -5.63 9.35
CA ASP A 27 10.69 -6.43 9.00
C ASP A 27 10.38 -7.89 8.64
N GLU A 28 9.20 -8.39 8.97
CA GLU A 28 8.72 -9.70 8.55
C GLU A 28 8.07 -9.68 7.15
N SER A 29 7.88 -8.50 6.56
CA SER A 29 7.33 -8.39 5.21
C SER A 29 8.39 -8.74 4.16
N SER A 30 8.05 -9.65 3.26
CA SER A 30 8.90 -9.99 2.12
C SER A 30 9.12 -8.80 1.17
N GLN A 31 8.23 -7.81 1.19
CA GLN A 31 8.32 -6.64 0.33
C GLN A 31 9.40 -5.66 0.79
N ILE A 32 9.68 -5.59 2.09
CA ILE A 32 10.69 -4.67 2.64
C ILE A 32 12.11 -5.11 2.26
N TYR A 33 12.34 -6.41 2.16
CA TYR A 33 13.65 -6.95 1.79
C TYR A 33 13.78 -7.27 0.29
N SER A 34 12.75 -7.00 -0.48
CA SER A 34 12.78 -7.28 -1.90
C SER A 34 13.72 -6.30 -2.63
N PRO A 35 14.64 -6.77 -3.48
CA PRO A 35 15.50 -5.88 -4.25
C PRO A 35 14.74 -5.00 -5.25
N SER A 36 13.48 -5.32 -5.55
CA SER A 36 12.63 -4.53 -6.44
C SER A 36 12.02 -3.29 -5.77
N HIS A 37 12.08 -3.21 -4.44
CA HIS A 37 11.50 -2.09 -3.67
C HIS A 37 12.57 -1.53 -2.71
N ILE A 38 13.34 -0.57 -3.18
CA ILE A 38 14.41 0.07 -2.42
C ILE A 38 14.03 1.45 -1.88
N ASN A 39 12.95 2.04 -2.40
CA ASN A 39 12.44 3.33 -1.95
C ASN A 39 10.97 3.15 -1.56
N PHE A 40 10.65 3.53 -0.33
CA PHE A 40 9.30 3.42 0.22
C PHE A 40 8.73 4.81 0.50
N LEU A 41 7.63 5.15 -0.16
CA LEU A 41 6.91 6.40 0.05
C LEU A 41 5.51 6.14 0.56
N ALA A 42 4.98 7.08 1.34
CA ALA A 42 3.57 7.15 1.70
C ALA A 42 2.80 7.97 0.65
N VAL A 43 1.47 8.02 0.77
CA VAL A 43 0.62 8.80 -0.15
C VAL A 43 1.07 10.25 -0.27
N LYS A 44 1.41 10.89 0.85
CA LYS A 44 1.92 12.27 0.84
C LYS A 44 3.24 12.39 0.09
N GLY A 45 4.12 11.42 0.25
CA GLY A 45 5.41 11.36 -0.45
C GLY A 45 5.24 11.23 -1.95
N PHE A 46 4.31 10.41 -2.43
CA PHE A 46 4.01 10.29 -3.86
C PHE A 46 3.48 11.60 -4.43
N LYS A 47 2.57 12.26 -3.74
CA LYS A 47 2.05 13.57 -4.17
C LYS A 47 3.16 14.59 -4.30
N GLU A 48 4.04 14.66 -3.32
CA GLU A 48 5.18 15.59 -3.32
C GLU A 48 6.19 15.26 -4.43
N LEU A 49 6.50 13.99 -4.63
CA LEU A 49 7.40 13.54 -5.71
C LEU A 49 6.86 13.96 -7.08
N PHE A 50 5.58 13.73 -7.33
CA PHE A 50 4.95 14.10 -8.60
C PHE A 50 4.89 15.62 -8.78
N ARG A 51 4.60 16.34 -7.70
CA ARG A 51 4.62 17.82 -7.71
C ARG A 51 6.02 18.36 -8.07
N ARG A 52 7.07 17.82 -7.46
CA ARG A 52 8.46 18.19 -7.77
C ARG A 52 8.86 17.85 -9.20
N ALA A 53 8.28 16.80 -9.76
CA ALA A 53 8.49 16.43 -11.15
C ALA A 53 7.75 17.34 -12.15
N GLY A 54 7.02 18.36 -11.65
CA GLY A 54 6.28 19.31 -12.50
C GLY A 54 4.94 18.78 -12.99
N LEU A 55 4.42 17.72 -12.37
CA LEU A 55 3.10 17.18 -12.71
C LEU A 55 1.99 17.93 -11.98
N VAL A 56 0.84 18.00 -12.62
CA VAL A 56 -0.38 18.59 -12.06
C VAL A 56 -1.50 17.56 -12.00
N LYS A 57 -2.60 17.90 -11.36
CA LYS A 57 -3.75 17.00 -11.18
C LYS A 57 -3.33 15.63 -10.66
N ILE A 58 -2.55 15.66 -9.58
CA ILE A 58 -1.99 14.46 -8.97
C ILE A 58 -3.06 13.74 -8.16
N TRP A 59 -3.24 12.46 -8.45
CA TRP A 59 -4.21 11.62 -7.77
C TRP A 59 -3.54 10.34 -7.29
N VAL A 60 -3.79 9.97 -6.04
CA VAL A 60 -3.27 8.75 -5.42
C VAL A 60 -4.44 7.94 -4.86
N THR A 61 -4.51 6.67 -5.23
CA THR A 61 -5.47 5.72 -4.68
C THR A 61 -4.73 4.49 -4.18
N THR A 62 -5.35 3.74 -3.27
CA THR A 62 -4.81 2.49 -2.77
C THR A 62 -5.84 1.36 -2.97
N PRO A 63 -5.99 0.85 -4.20
CA PRO A 63 -7.04 -0.11 -4.54
C PRO A 63 -6.72 -1.56 -4.16
N GLY A 64 -5.83 -1.79 -3.21
CA GLY A 64 -5.38 -3.11 -2.81
C GLY A 64 -6.50 -3.99 -2.26
N LYS A 65 -6.36 -5.30 -2.44
CA LYS A 65 -7.34 -6.31 -2.01
C LYS A 65 -6.73 -7.43 -1.18
N LEU A 66 -5.42 -7.40 -0.97
CA LEU A 66 -4.69 -8.54 -0.41
C LEU A 66 -4.02 -8.27 0.94
N ASP A 67 -4.07 -7.06 1.46
CA ASP A 67 -3.37 -6.67 2.70
C ASP A 67 -3.71 -7.62 3.87
N VAL A 68 -5.00 -7.85 4.10
CA VAL A 68 -5.46 -8.71 5.20
C VAL A 68 -5.06 -10.15 4.96
N ASP A 69 -5.16 -10.63 3.72
CA ASP A 69 -4.76 -12.00 3.36
C ASP A 69 -3.26 -12.21 3.53
N ILE A 70 -2.45 -11.22 3.19
CA ILE A 70 -0.99 -11.26 3.39
C ILE A 70 -0.67 -11.41 4.88
N VAL A 71 -1.29 -10.61 5.73
CA VAL A 71 -1.08 -10.69 7.20
C VAL A 71 -1.58 -12.02 7.76
N ARG A 72 -2.76 -12.47 7.33
CA ARG A 72 -3.31 -13.76 7.75
C ARG A 72 -2.38 -14.91 7.40
N ASN A 73 -1.92 -14.96 6.16
CA ASN A 73 -1.04 -16.02 5.68
C ASN A 73 0.32 -15.98 6.41
N ALA A 74 0.86 -14.81 6.67
CA ALA A 74 2.08 -14.66 7.46
C ALA A 74 1.89 -15.17 8.90
N SER A 75 0.74 -14.88 9.53
CA SER A 75 0.44 -15.33 10.88
C SER A 75 0.24 -16.85 10.97
N LEU A 76 -0.26 -17.48 9.91
CA LEU A 76 -0.37 -18.94 9.84
C LEU A 76 1.00 -19.62 9.75
N LYS A 77 1.94 -19.01 9.06
CA LYS A 77 3.32 -19.52 8.96
C LYS A 77 4.14 -19.25 10.24
N ASN A 78 3.87 -18.16 10.92
CA ASN A 78 4.53 -17.78 12.17
C ASN A 78 3.48 -17.43 13.24
N PRO A 79 3.07 -18.39 14.08
CA PRO A 79 2.03 -18.16 15.09
C PRO A 79 2.38 -17.09 16.13
N ASN A 80 3.67 -16.76 16.28
CA ASN A 80 4.12 -15.72 17.22
C ASN A 80 4.00 -14.29 16.67
N LEU A 81 3.74 -14.15 15.38
CA LEU A 81 3.74 -12.85 14.69
C LEU A 81 2.74 -11.86 15.32
N LEU A 82 1.54 -12.32 15.64
CA LEU A 82 0.46 -11.50 16.22
C LEU A 82 0.14 -11.87 17.67
N LYS A 83 1.04 -12.55 18.38
CA LYS A 83 0.77 -13.06 19.75
C LYS A 83 0.33 -11.97 20.73
N ASP A 84 0.83 -10.75 20.57
CA ASP A 84 0.55 -9.62 21.46
C ASP A 84 -0.58 -8.73 20.91
N ASN A 85 -1.21 -9.12 19.80
CA ASN A 85 -2.31 -8.37 19.20
C ASN A 85 -3.56 -9.27 19.02
N ARG A 86 -4.20 -9.57 20.14
CA ARG A 86 -5.38 -10.44 20.16
C ARG A 86 -6.55 -9.88 19.37
N PHE A 87 -6.72 -8.56 19.38
CA PHE A 87 -7.79 -7.90 18.64
C PHE A 87 -7.61 -8.10 17.12
N LEU A 88 -6.41 -7.91 16.62
CA LEU A 88 -6.12 -8.11 15.20
C LEU A 88 -6.29 -9.58 14.80
N GLN A 89 -5.82 -10.53 15.63
CA GLN A 89 -6.06 -11.96 15.40
C GLN A 89 -7.55 -12.24 15.25
N HIS A 90 -8.37 -11.68 16.12
CA HIS A 90 -9.81 -11.85 16.09
C HIS A 90 -10.45 -11.27 14.82
N MET A 91 -10.03 -10.06 14.43
CA MET A 91 -10.56 -9.39 13.24
C MET A 91 -10.27 -10.17 11.95
N ILE A 92 -9.06 -10.67 11.79
CA ILE A 92 -8.67 -11.36 10.54
C ILE A 92 -9.09 -12.82 10.50
N ALA A 93 -9.47 -13.40 11.63
CA ALA A 93 -9.94 -14.81 11.68
C ALA A 93 -11.33 -14.98 11.09
N ASP A 94 -12.20 -13.98 11.21
CA ASP A 94 -13.53 -13.98 10.64
C ASP A 94 -13.50 -13.41 9.22
N GLU A 95 -13.96 -14.20 8.25
CA GLU A 95 -13.87 -13.80 6.84
C GLU A 95 -14.65 -12.52 6.53
N SER A 96 -15.86 -12.40 7.08
CA SER A 96 -16.70 -11.21 6.87
C SER A 96 -16.06 -9.94 7.45
N THR A 97 -15.51 -10.04 8.65
CA THR A 97 -14.79 -8.92 9.29
C THR A 97 -13.52 -8.57 8.52
N ALA A 98 -12.78 -9.57 8.08
CA ALA A 98 -11.57 -9.37 7.28
C ALA A 98 -11.87 -8.67 5.95
N ASP A 99 -12.95 -9.04 5.26
CA ASP A 99 -13.37 -8.40 4.02
C ASP A 99 -13.77 -6.94 4.23
N THR A 100 -14.49 -6.68 5.33
CA THR A 100 -14.87 -5.31 5.72
C THR A 100 -13.64 -4.47 6.05
N LEU A 101 -12.68 -5.03 6.77
CA LEU A 101 -11.41 -4.37 7.06
C LEU A 101 -10.64 -4.06 5.76
N GLN A 102 -10.54 -5.02 4.85
CA GLN A 102 -9.86 -4.80 3.58
C GLN A 102 -10.51 -3.67 2.77
N LYS A 103 -11.81 -3.62 2.74
CA LYS A 103 -12.55 -2.54 2.08
C LYS A 103 -12.26 -1.19 2.72
N PHE A 104 -12.30 -1.12 4.05
CA PHE A 104 -11.94 0.08 4.80
C PHE A 104 -10.53 0.56 4.46
N LEU A 105 -9.55 -0.35 4.44
CA LEU A 105 -8.16 -0.02 4.11
C LEU A 105 -8.03 0.57 2.71
N SER A 106 -8.68 -0.03 1.73
CA SER A 106 -8.64 0.43 0.34
C SER A 106 -9.27 1.82 0.18
N GLU A 107 -10.38 2.07 0.85
CA GLU A 107 -11.12 3.33 0.75
C GLU A 107 -10.48 4.48 1.53
N ASN A 108 -9.61 4.18 2.49
CA ASN A 108 -8.98 5.17 3.37
C ASN A 108 -7.48 5.35 3.15
N GLN A 109 -6.97 4.94 2.00
CA GLN A 109 -5.55 5.06 1.63
C GLN A 109 -4.62 4.33 2.60
N LEU A 110 -5.07 3.20 3.13
CA LEU A 110 -4.35 2.37 4.09
C LEU A 110 -3.96 0.99 3.52
N SER A 111 -4.27 0.71 2.25
CA SER A 111 -3.76 -0.46 1.55
C SER A 111 -2.35 -0.18 1.03
N SER A 112 -1.52 -1.21 0.97
CA SER A 112 -0.13 -1.08 0.48
C SER A 112 -0.04 -0.94 -1.02
N HIS A 113 -1.00 -1.48 -1.78
CA HIS A 113 -1.00 -1.32 -3.23
C HIS A 113 -1.48 0.09 -3.60
N ALA A 114 -0.62 0.85 -4.27
CA ALA A 114 -0.90 2.26 -4.61
C ALA A 114 -0.84 2.52 -6.10
N TRP A 115 -1.78 3.31 -6.59
CA TRP A 115 -1.75 3.91 -7.92
C TRP A 115 -1.56 5.42 -7.80
N VAL A 116 -0.58 5.93 -8.52
CA VAL A 116 -0.28 7.36 -8.55
C VAL A 116 -0.43 7.85 -9.99
N ILE A 117 -1.25 8.86 -10.17
CA ILE A 117 -1.54 9.42 -11.49
C ILE A 117 -1.24 10.92 -11.45
N GLY A 118 -0.57 11.41 -12.47
CA GLY A 118 -0.30 12.84 -12.64
C GLY A 118 -0.35 13.22 -14.10
N LYS A 119 -0.71 14.47 -14.36
CA LYS A 119 -0.79 15.01 -15.71
C LYS A 119 0.42 15.90 -15.99
N LYS A 120 1.04 15.71 -17.15
CA LYS A 120 2.10 16.61 -17.61
C LYS A 120 1.49 17.88 -18.19
N VAL A 121 2.05 18.99 -17.82
CA VAL A 121 1.68 20.30 -18.38
C VAL A 121 2.21 20.45 -19.80
#